data_e9a8ae14a26904e13abdcac7c7a141ff
#
_entry.id   e9a8ae14a26904e13abdcac7c7a141ff
#
_cell.length_a   1.000
_cell.length_b   1.000
_cell.length_c   1.000
_cell.angle_alpha   90.00
_cell.angle_beta   90.00
_cell.angle_gamma   90.00
#
_symmetry.space_group_name_H-M   'P 1'
#
loop_
_entity.id
_entity.type
_entity.pdbx_description
1 polymer ?
#
loop_
_entity_poly.entity_id
_entity_poly.type
_entity_poly.pdbx_seq_one_letter_code
_entity_poly.pdbx_strand_id
1 'polypeptide(L)'
;MKIYQIDSSARKEGSTSRALAKKLLEKIKKPEDEIIYRDLNEEMVFVSGLTESGMNIDEKDQNENHKKMFELSNQLVKELKESDIIIISAPIYNYGPPATLKAWSDLAARIGETFKFKPNGRREGLLKNKKAYLVITSGGTKLNSNEDFLTPWLKFILNFFGIEKVETISADQMALDYEKSIKEAHAQIDKIKL
;
A
#
# COMPACT_ATOMS: atom_id res chain seq x y z
N MET A 1 -12.01 7.97 13.36
CA MET A 1 -10.87 7.09 12.95
C MET A 1 -9.95 7.86 12.02
N LYS A 2 -8.72 7.39 11.82
CA LYS A 2 -7.85 7.87 10.75
C LYS A 2 -7.79 6.84 9.62
N ILE A 3 -8.10 7.25 8.42
CA ILE A 3 -8.09 6.40 7.23
C ILE A 3 -6.97 6.87 6.31
N TYR A 4 -6.03 5.98 6.01
CA TYR A 4 -4.91 6.24 5.13
C TYR A 4 -5.20 5.66 3.74
N GLN A 5 -5.43 6.52 2.76
CA GLN A 5 -5.60 6.11 1.37
C GLN A 5 -4.30 6.32 0.60
N ILE A 6 -3.83 5.25 -0.03
CA ILE A 6 -2.61 5.17 -0.84
C ILE A 6 -2.99 4.82 -2.27
N ASP A 7 -2.66 5.68 -3.21
CA ASP A 7 -2.86 5.45 -4.64
C ASP A 7 -1.54 5.23 -5.35
N SER A 8 -1.40 4.09 -6.05
CA SER A 8 -0.15 3.71 -6.73
C SER A 8 -0.24 3.65 -8.27
N SER A 9 -1.45 3.86 -8.84
CA SER A 9 -1.61 3.88 -10.29
C SER A 9 -0.88 5.05 -10.93
N ALA A 10 -0.08 4.78 -11.97
CA ALA A 10 0.58 5.83 -12.76
C ALA A 10 -0.41 6.73 -13.51
N ARG A 11 -1.66 6.27 -13.73
CA ARG A 11 -2.71 7.09 -14.31
C ARG A 11 -3.32 7.98 -13.23
N LYS A 12 -3.22 9.29 -13.38
CA LYS A 12 -3.94 10.25 -12.52
C LYS A 12 -5.42 10.33 -12.90
N GLU A 13 -5.72 10.37 -14.20
CA GLU A 13 -7.07 10.42 -14.74
C GLU A 13 -7.48 9.05 -15.33
N GLY A 14 -8.76 8.70 -15.22
CA GLY A 14 -9.29 7.46 -15.77
C GLY A 14 -8.75 6.18 -15.12
N SER A 15 -8.17 6.27 -13.92
CA SER A 15 -7.67 5.10 -13.19
C SER A 15 -8.80 4.37 -12.46
N THR A 16 -9.07 3.14 -12.87
CA THR A 16 -10.09 2.29 -12.24
C THR A 16 -9.77 1.99 -10.79
N SER A 17 -8.51 1.68 -10.44
CA SER A 17 -8.14 1.38 -9.05
C SER A 17 -8.38 2.58 -8.13
N ARG A 18 -8.01 3.81 -8.57
CA ARG A 18 -8.28 5.04 -7.81
C ARG A 18 -9.78 5.30 -7.64
N ALA A 19 -10.56 5.12 -8.70
CA ALA A 19 -12.01 5.32 -8.66
C ALA A 19 -12.70 4.35 -7.67
N LEU A 20 -12.31 3.08 -7.69
CA LEU A 20 -12.83 2.08 -6.76
C LEU A 20 -12.38 2.35 -5.31
N ALA A 21 -11.12 2.77 -5.09
CA ALA A 21 -10.62 3.15 -3.76
C ALA A 21 -11.38 4.36 -3.20
N LYS A 22 -11.63 5.37 -4.04
CA LYS A 22 -12.46 6.52 -3.66
C LYS A 22 -13.87 6.09 -3.29
N LYS A 23 -14.51 5.21 -4.08
CA LYS A 23 -15.84 4.68 -3.76
C LYS A 23 -15.83 3.92 -2.44
N LEU A 24 -14.80 3.11 -2.18
CA LEU A 24 -14.65 2.41 -0.91
C LEU A 24 -14.51 3.40 0.24
N LEU A 25 -13.64 4.40 0.11
CA LEU A 25 -13.45 5.45 1.12
C LEU A 25 -14.79 6.13 1.44
N GLU A 26 -15.53 6.58 0.42
CA GLU A 26 -16.84 7.23 0.60
C GLU A 26 -17.85 6.32 1.31
N LYS A 27 -17.79 5.01 1.09
CA LYS A 27 -18.64 4.02 1.74
C LYS A 27 -18.34 3.86 3.23
N ILE A 28 -17.05 3.87 3.61
CA ILE A 28 -16.64 3.51 4.99
C ILE A 28 -16.36 4.71 5.87
N LYS A 29 -16.04 5.89 5.32
CA LYS A 29 -15.74 7.09 6.10
C LYS A 29 -16.99 7.64 6.79
N LYS A 30 -16.78 8.21 7.96
CA LYS A 30 -17.77 9.03 8.67
C LYS A 30 -17.36 10.50 8.61
N PRO A 31 -18.29 11.44 8.87
CA PRO A 31 -17.97 12.88 8.84
C PRO A 31 -16.83 13.30 9.75
N GLU A 32 -16.66 12.61 10.86
CA GLU A 32 -15.63 12.89 11.87
C GLU A 32 -14.28 12.20 11.60
N ASP A 33 -14.17 11.37 10.58
CA ASP A 33 -12.94 10.64 10.27
C ASP A 33 -11.91 11.54 9.58
N GLU A 34 -10.66 11.42 10.00
CA GLU A 34 -9.51 12.07 9.39
C GLU A 34 -8.99 11.23 8.23
N ILE A 35 -8.78 11.85 7.07
CA ILE A 35 -8.27 11.19 5.87
C ILE A 35 -6.83 11.64 5.63
N ILE A 36 -5.91 10.68 5.64
CA ILE A 36 -4.54 10.85 5.17
C ILE A 36 -4.52 10.34 3.73
N TYR A 37 -4.11 11.19 2.78
CA TYR A 37 -4.03 10.80 1.36
C TYR A 37 -2.60 10.87 0.84
N ARG A 38 -2.19 9.85 0.09
CA ARG A 38 -0.89 9.78 -0.55
C ARG A 38 -0.99 9.22 -1.97
N ASP A 39 -0.52 10.01 -2.93
CA ASP A 39 -0.24 9.53 -4.28
C ASP A 39 1.24 9.13 -4.38
N LEU A 40 1.50 7.84 -4.60
CA LEU A 40 2.87 7.34 -4.69
C LEU A 40 3.61 7.76 -5.96
N ASN A 41 2.95 8.46 -6.89
CA ASN A 41 3.63 9.03 -8.05
C ASN A 41 4.10 10.47 -7.80
N GLU A 42 3.88 10.98 -6.59
CA GLU A 42 4.39 12.27 -6.13
C GLU A 42 5.48 12.02 -5.09
N GLU A 43 6.63 12.63 -5.29
CA GLU A 43 7.75 12.65 -4.32
C GLU A 43 8.31 11.28 -3.87
N MET A 44 8.17 10.22 -4.69
CA MET A 44 8.69 8.90 -4.32
C MET A 44 10.20 8.80 -4.57
N VAL A 45 10.94 8.37 -3.54
CA VAL A 45 12.38 8.05 -3.63
C VAL A 45 12.55 6.54 -3.78
N PHE A 46 13.31 6.14 -4.79
CA PHE A 46 13.67 4.73 -4.99
C PHE A 46 14.92 4.39 -4.17
N VAL A 47 14.89 3.25 -3.49
CA VAL A 47 16.07 2.73 -2.79
C VAL A 47 17.13 2.36 -3.81
N SER A 48 18.31 2.94 -3.66
CA SER A 48 19.51 2.68 -4.45
C SER A 48 20.67 2.30 -3.53
N GLY A 49 21.80 1.87 -4.08
CA GLY A 49 22.96 1.53 -3.27
C GLY A 49 23.40 2.66 -2.31
N LEU A 50 23.22 3.93 -2.73
CA LEU A 50 23.49 5.08 -1.87
C LEU A 50 22.46 5.20 -0.74
N THR A 51 21.19 4.97 -1.03
CA THR A 51 20.11 5.07 -0.04
C THR A 51 20.07 3.89 0.91
N GLU A 52 20.42 2.68 0.44
CA GLU A 52 20.55 1.49 1.28
C GLU A 52 21.66 1.66 2.32
N SER A 53 22.82 2.13 1.89
CA SER A 53 23.93 2.45 2.82
C SER A 53 23.54 3.55 3.82
N GLY A 54 22.68 4.50 3.41
CA GLY A 54 22.16 5.58 4.25
C GLY A 54 21.37 5.10 5.45
N MET A 55 20.64 3.97 5.36
CA MET A 55 19.88 3.43 6.49
C MET A 55 20.72 3.01 7.70
N ASN A 56 22.04 2.85 7.51
CA ASN A 56 22.99 2.45 8.52
C ASN A 56 24.06 3.51 8.79
N ILE A 57 23.88 4.74 8.26
CA ILE A 57 24.83 5.85 8.43
C ILE A 57 24.35 6.75 9.57
N ASP A 58 25.25 7.14 10.45
CA ASP A 58 24.98 8.12 11.49
C ASP A 58 24.47 9.42 10.88
N GLU A 59 23.53 10.09 11.55
CA GLU A 59 22.88 11.32 11.07
C GLU A 59 23.88 12.40 10.62
N LYS A 60 25.01 12.54 11.34
CA LYS A 60 26.10 13.48 11.04
C LYS A 60 26.82 13.20 9.71
N ASP A 61 26.75 11.96 9.21
CA ASP A 61 27.44 11.49 8.00
C ASP A 61 26.48 11.37 6.80
N GLN A 62 25.19 11.71 6.98
CA GLN A 62 24.18 11.64 5.94
C GLN A 62 24.35 12.78 4.92
N ASN A 63 24.33 12.42 3.63
CA ASN A 63 24.23 13.38 2.53
C ASN A 63 22.76 13.81 2.29
N GLU A 64 22.53 14.79 1.41
CA GLU A 64 21.19 15.33 1.12
C GLU A 64 20.20 14.26 0.59
N ASN A 65 20.67 13.27 -0.18
CA ASN A 65 19.81 12.18 -0.66
C ASN A 65 19.38 11.25 0.49
N HIS A 66 20.30 10.97 1.43
CA HIS A 66 20.00 10.22 2.63
C HIS A 66 18.94 10.94 3.48
N LYS A 67 19.11 12.25 3.70
CA LYS A 67 18.17 13.06 4.48
C LYS A 67 16.77 13.05 3.86
N LYS A 68 16.64 13.28 2.54
CA LYS A 68 15.35 13.23 1.82
C LYS A 68 14.69 11.86 1.93
N MET A 69 15.48 10.78 1.78
CA MET A 69 14.97 9.42 1.94
C MET A 69 14.43 9.17 3.35
N PHE A 70 15.19 9.58 4.38
CA PHE A 70 14.77 9.41 5.77
C PHE A 70 13.56 10.27 6.12
N GLU A 71 13.50 11.50 5.63
CA GLU A 71 12.34 12.37 5.83
C GLU A 71 11.08 11.73 5.26
N LEU A 72 11.12 11.28 4.01
CA LEU A 72 10.00 10.56 3.40
C LEU A 72 9.69 9.26 4.15
N SER A 73 10.70 8.45 4.47
CA SER A 73 10.51 7.21 5.23
C SER A 73 9.84 7.44 6.60
N ASN A 74 10.28 8.46 7.34
CA ASN A 74 9.70 8.84 8.62
C ASN A 74 8.23 9.27 8.46
N GLN A 75 7.91 10.01 7.40
CA GLN A 75 6.54 10.41 7.10
C GLN A 75 5.65 9.21 6.78
N LEU A 76 6.10 8.27 5.92
CA LEU A 76 5.36 7.05 5.58
C LEU A 76 5.10 6.17 6.80
N VAL A 77 6.10 6.02 7.66
CA VAL A 77 5.97 5.29 8.93
C VAL A 77 4.96 5.97 9.85
N LYS A 78 5.00 7.29 9.98
CA LYS A 78 4.05 8.06 10.80
C LYS A 78 2.63 7.86 10.29
N GLU A 79 2.38 8.00 8.98
CA GLU A 79 1.07 7.81 8.35
C GLU A 79 0.51 6.39 8.62
N LEU A 80 1.37 5.36 8.51
CA LEU A 80 1.00 3.98 8.84
C LEU A 80 0.69 3.79 10.33
N LYS A 81 1.47 4.39 11.22
CA LYS A 81 1.26 4.28 12.68
C LYS A 81 -0.02 4.97 13.13
N GLU A 82 -0.31 6.13 12.59
CA GLU A 82 -1.46 6.95 13.00
C GLU A 82 -2.80 6.42 12.43
N SER A 83 -2.78 5.68 11.33
CA SER A 83 -4.00 5.19 10.69
C SER A 83 -4.60 3.98 11.41
N ASP A 84 -5.93 3.92 11.45
CA ASP A 84 -6.71 2.75 11.89
C ASP A 84 -7.04 1.83 10.71
N ILE A 85 -7.36 2.44 9.57
CA ILE A 85 -7.71 1.76 8.32
C ILE A 85 -6.76 2.23 7.22
N ILE A 86 -6.32 1.29 6.38
CA ILE A 86 -5.45 1.56 5.24
C ILE A 86 -6.15 1.08 3.98
N ILE A 87 -6.26 1.94 2.98
CA ILE A 87 -6.77 1.59 1.65
C ILE A 87 -5.60 1.73 0.67
N ILE A 88 -5.23 0.65 -0.01
CA ILE A 88 -4.18 0.68 -1.02
C ILE A 88 -4.80 0.35 -2.38
N SER A 89 -4.80 1.32 -3.29
CA SER A 89 -5.18 1.08 -4.68
C SER A 89 -3.97 0.77 -5.54
N ALA A 90 -4.01 -0.39 -6.22
CA ALA A 90 -2.90 -0.82 -7.05
C ALA A 90 -3.36 -1.57 -8.30
N PRO A 91 -2.94 -1.13 -9.50
CA PRO A 91 -3.04 -1.95 -10.69
C PRO A 91 -1.91 -2.98 -10.74
N ILE A 92 -2.18 -4.15 -11.32
CA ILE A 92 -1.12 -5.09 -11.69
C ILE A 92 -0.45 -4.56 -12.96
N TYR A 93 0.82 -4.20 -12.88
CA TYR A 93 1.65 -3.82 -14.01
C TYR A 93 2.68 -4.92 -14.30
N ASN A 94 2.63 -5.49 -15.49
CA ASN A 94 3.53 -6.59 -15.88
C ASN A 94 3.60 -7.68 -14.78
N TYR A 95 2.42 -8.16 -14.36
CA TYR A 95 2.22 -9.21 -13.34
C TYR A 95 2.57 -8.84 -11.90
N GLY A 96 3.15 -7.67 -11.64
CA GLY A 96 3.65 -7.26 -10.31
C GLY A 96 3.13 -5.90 -9.85
N PRO A 97 3.68 -5.40 -8.73
CA PRO A 97 3.34 -4.10 -8.18
C PRO A 97 3.88 -2.96 -9.05
N PRO A 98 3.19 -1.79 -9.07
CA PRO A 98 3.80 -0.56 -9.54
C PRO A 98 5.13 -0.30 -8.82
N ALA A 99 6.14 0.22 -9.55
CA ALA A 99 7.47 0.47 -8.99
C ALA A 99 7.42 1.41 -7.76
N THR A 100 6.54 2.40 -7.79
CA THR A 100 6.31 3.33 -6.67
C THR A 100 5.73 2.63 -5.44
N LEU A 101 4.87 1.62 -5.60
CA LEU A 101 4.35 0.82 -4.49
C LEU A 101 5.45 -0.07 -3.88
N LYS A 102 6.34 -0.60 -4.71
CA LYS A 102 7.52 -1.34 -4.22
C LYS A 102 8.44 -0.41 -3.43
N ALA A 103 8.74 0.80 -3.95
CA ALA A 103 9.54 1.80 -3.26
C ALA A 103 8.92 2.22 -1.93
N TRP A 104 7.58 2.44 -1.89
CA TRP A 104 6.85 2.70 -0.66
C TRP A 104 7.09 1.60 0.39
N SER A 105 6.99 0.34 -0.01
CA SER A 105 7.18 -0.78 0.92
C SER A 105 8.60 -0.84 1.47
N ASP A 106 9.60 -0.51 0.65
CA ASP A 106 11.01 -0.51 1.04
C ASP A 106 11.31 0.62 2.04
N LEU A 107 10.74 1.81 1.82
CA LEU A 107 10.88 2.95 2.71
C LEU A 107 10.07 2.80 4.01
N ALA A 108 8.95 2.10 3.96
CA ALA A 108 8.10 1.84 5.14
C ALA A 108 8.63 0.69 6.02
N ALA A 109 9.46 -0.20 5.47
CA ALA A 109 10.04 -1.34 6.19
C ALA A 109 11.18 -0.88 7.12
N ARG A 110 10.85 -0.42 8.31
CA ARG A 110 11.80 0.15 9.29
C ARG A 110 11.86 -0.69 10.57
N ILE A 111 13.08 -1.12 10.92
CA ILE A 111 13.36 -1.84 12.18
C ILE A 111 13.07 -0.91 13.37
N GLY A 112 12.35 -1.43 14.35
CA GLY A 112 11.92 -0.68 15.53
C GLY A 112 10.67 0.18 15.32
N GLU A 113 10.24 0.39 14.07
CA GLU A 113 9.11 1.24 13.69
C GLU A 113 7.90 0.44 13.20
N THR A 114 8.07 -0.32 12.12
CA THR A 114 7.02 -1.15 11.51
C THR A 114 7.21 -2.64 11.79
N PHE A 115 8.42 -3.07 12.07
CA PHE A 115 8.73 -4.43 12.52
C PHE A 115 9.97 -4.46 13.41
N LYS A 116 10.20 -5.59 14.10
CA LYS A 116 11.42 -5.87 14.87
C LYS A 116 11.84 -7.33 14.75
N PHE A 117 13.06 -7.62 15.14
CA PHE A 117 13.54 -8.99 15.34
C PHE A 117 13.39 -9.40 16.80
N LYS A 118 12.88 -10.61 17.03
CA LYS A 118 12.86 -11.25 18.35
C LYS A 118 14.24 -11.85 18.65
N PRO A 119 14.55 -12.17 19.92
CA PRO A 119 15.84 -12.82 20.29
C PRO A 119 16.11 -14.12 19.53
N ASN A 120 15.07 -14.83 19.10
CA ASN A 120 15.17 -16.07 18.31
C ASN A 120 15.31 -15.83 16.79
N GLY A 121 15.58 -14.59 16.36
CA GLY A 121 15.73 -14.21 14.95
C GLY A 121 14.41 -14.09 14.16
N ARG A 122 13.26 -14.43 14.75
CA ARG A 122 11.97 -14.28 14.07
C ARG A 122 11.55 -12.82 14.00
N ARG A 123 10.91 -12.45 12.91
CA ARG A 123 10.34 -11.10 12.71
C ARG A 123 9.00 -10.98 13.40
N GLU A 124 8.72 -9.80 13.92
CA GLU A 124 7.45 -9.42 14.52
C GLU A 124 7.03 -8.05 13.99
N GLY A 125 5.84 -7.98 13.39
CA GLY A 125 5.28 -6.71 12.94
C GLY A 125 4.72 -5.90 14.12
N LEU A 126 4.90 -4.59 14.07
CA LEU A 126 4.56 -3.67 15.16
C LEU A 126 3.24 -2.92 14.95
N LEU A 127 2.72 -2.89 13.72
CA LEU A 127 1.48 -2.18 13.38
C LEU A 127 0.26 -3.06 13.69
N LYS A 128 -0.15 -3.09 14.96
CA LYS A 128 -1.26 -3.92 15.43
C LYS A 128 -2.59 -3.17 15.40
N ASN A 129 -3.69 -3.94 15.45
CA ASN A 129 -5.07 -3.43 15.54
C ASN A 129 -5.50 -2.57 14.34
N LYS A 130 -4.88 -2.78 13.18
CA LYS A 130 -5.21 -2.09 11.93
C LYS A 130 -5.92 -3.02 10.97
N LYS A 131 -6.71 -2.43 10.07
CA LYS A 131 -7.37 -3.13 8.97
C LYS A 131 -6.89 -2.55 7.64
N ALA A 132 -6.63 -3.39 6.66
CA ALA A 132 -6.28 -2.94 5.32
C ALA A 132 -7.27 -3.44 4.27
N TYR A 133 -7.54 -2.59 3.29
CA TYR A 133 -8.28 -2.91 2.09
C TYR A 133 -7.36 -2.74 0.88
N LEU A 134 -7.23 -3.80 0.09
CA LEU A 134 -6.50 -3.77 -1.18
C LEU A 134 -7.50 -3.64 -2.31
N VAL A 135 -7.40 -2.58 -3.08
CA VAL A 135 -8.21 -2.35 -4.29
C VAL A 135 -7.34 -2.66 -5.50
N ILE A 136 -7.40 -3.89 -5.97
CA ILE A 136 -6.51 -4.40 -7.02
C ILE A 136 -7.25 -4.46 -8.37
N THR A 137 -6.59 -3.96 -9.41
CA THR A 137 -7.13 -4.00 -10.78
C THR A 137 -6.12 -4.59 -11.75
N SER A 138 -6.61 -5.25 -12.79
CA SER A 138 -5.75 -5.75 -13.88
C SER A 138 -6.46 -5.71 -15.22
N GLY A 139 -5.69 -5.58 -16.30
CA GLY A 139 -6.19 -5.76 -17.66
C GLY A 139 -6.43 -7.23 -17.98
N GLY A 140 -5.44 -8.09 -17.84
CA GLY A 140 -5.50 -9.50 -18.23
C GLY A 140 -5.28 -10.50 -17.11
N THR A 141 -4.48 -10.16 -16.11
CA THR A 141 -4.15 -11.07 -15.00
C THR A 141 -5.37 -11.36 -14.12
N LYS A 142 -5.69 -12.63 -13.93
CA LYS A 142 -6.68 -13.06 -12.96
C LYS A 142 -6.10 -13.00 -11.54
N LEU A 143 -6.80 -12.37 -10.61
CA LEU A 143 -6.36 -12.30 -9.22
C LEU A 143 -6.26 -13.70 -8.58
N ASN A 144 -5.24 -13.85 -7.75
CA ASN A 144 -4.88 -15.11 -7.06
C ASN A 144 -4.54 -16.26 -8.03
N SER A 145 -4.27 -15.98 -9.32
CA SER A 145 -3.66 -16.96 -10.24
C SER A 145 -2.14 -17.02 -10.03
N ASN A 146 -1.49 -17.97 -10.70
CA ASN A 146 -0.04 -18.10 -10.68
C ASN A 146 0.70 -16.91 -11.34
N GLU A 147 -0.03 -16.03 -12.03
CA GLU A 147 0.50 -14.83 -12.68
C GLU A 147 0.25 -13.55 -11.83
N ASP A 148 -0.41 -13.66 -10.69
CA ASP A 148 -0.63 -12.55 -9.77
C ASP A 148 0.49 -12.47 -8.73
N PHE A 149 1.52 -11.70 -9.01
CA PHE A 149 2.62 -11.45 -8.08
C PHE A 149 2.39 -10.22 -7.20
N LEU A 150 1.36 -9.41 -7.46
CA LEU A 150 1.04 -8.25 -6.65
C LEU A 150 0.29 -8.61 -5.37
N THR A 151 -0.85 -9.29 -5.50
CA THR A 151 -1.77 -9.51 -4.37
C THR A 151 -1.12 -10.30 -3.23
N PRO A 152 -0.48 -11.46 -3.47
CA PRO A 152 0.17 -12.23 -2.40
C PRO A 152 1.35 -11.47 -1.79
N TRP A 153 2.15 -10.77 -2.61
CA TRP A 153 3.26 -9.96 -2.12
C TRP A 153 2.77 -8.84 -1.19
N LEU A 154 1.74 -8.08 -1.59
CA LEU A 154 1.25 -6.95 -0.79
C LEU A 154 0.61 -7.42 0.52
N LYS A 155 -0.14 -8.53 0.50
CA LYS A 155 -0.64 -9.19 1.71
C LYS A 155 0.51 -9.60 2.64
N PHE A 156 1.58 -10.17 2.08
CA PHE A 156 2.76 -10.55 2.85
C PHE A 156 3.42 -9.34 3.51
N ILE A 157 3.62 -8.23 2.77
CA ILE A 157 4.23 -6.99 3.29
C ILE A 157 3.39 -6.39 4.43
N LEU A 158 2.08 -6.31 4.27
CA LEU A 158 1.21 -5.80 5.33
C LEU A 158 1.24 -6.69 6.59
N ASN A 159 1.20 -8.01 6.41
CA ASN A 159 1.35 -8.96 7.50
C ASN A 159 2.72 -8.86 8.18
N PHE A 160 3.79 -8.67 7.38
CA PHE A 160 5.14 -8.43 7.87
C PHE A 160 5.21 -7.18 8.76
N PHE A 161 4.46 -6.12 8.43
CA PHE A 161 4.32 -4.94 9.29
C PHE A 161 3.44 -5.19 10.52
N GLY A 162 2.64 -6.26 10.54
CA GLY A 162 1.74 -6.62 11.64
C GLY A 162 0.26 -6.34 11.36
N ILE A 163 -0.10 -5.96 10.14
CA ILE A 163 -1.47 -5.73 9.70
C ILE A 163 -2.03 -7.04 9.17
N GLU A 164 -2.75 -7.76 10.03
CA GLU A 164 -3.22 -9.13 9.73
C GLU A 164 -4.61 -9.15 9.08
N LYS A 165 -5.45 -8.13 9.37
CA LYS A 165 -6.79 -8.02 8.79
C LYS A 165 -6.73 -7.34 7.43
N VAL A 166 -6.63 -8.13 6.36
CA VAL A 166 -6.51 -7.63 4.98
C VAL A 166 -7.63 -8.20 4.12
N GLU A 167 -8.49 -7.32 3.62
CA GLU A 167 -9.54 -7.63 2.65
C GLU A 167 -9.15 -7.14 1.26
N THR A 168 -9.55 -7.86 0.21
CA THR A 168 -9.24 -7.50 -1.18
C THR A 168 -10.52 -7.25 -1.96
N ILE A 169 -10.59 -6.12 -2.63
CA ILE A 169 -11.58 -5.76 -3.66
C ILE A 169 -10.87 -5.87 -5.00
N SER A 170 -11.48 -6.56 -5.95
CA SER A 170 -10.87 -6.80 -7.25
C SER A 170 -11.73 -6.35 -8.42
N ALA A 171 -11.09 -5.73 -9.42
CA ALA A 171 -11.60 -5.62 -10.78
C ALA A 171 -10.49 -6.13 -11.70
N ASP A 172 -10.44 -7.45 -11.87
CA ASP A 172 -9.42 -8.12 -12.68
C ASP A 172 -9.95 -8.51 -14.06
N GLN A 173 -9.03 -8.84 -14.97
CA GLN A 173 -9.34 -9.24 -16.34
C GLN A 173 -10.26 -8.23 -17.09
N MET A 174 -10.12 -6.94 -16.81
CA MET A 174 -10.96 -5.89 -17.39
C MET A 174 -10.86 -5.80 -18.92
N ALA A 175 -9.78 -6.30 -19.53
CA ALA A 175 -9.66 -6.37 -20.99
C ALA A 175 -10.57 -7.44 -21.61
N LEU A 176 -11.04 -8.41 -20.84
CA LEU A 176 -11.97 -9.45 -21.29
C LEU A 176 -13.43 -8.98 -21.13
N ASP A 177 -13.77 -8.43 -19.98
CA ASP A 177 -15.12 -7.92 -19.67
C ASP A 177 -15.05 -6.82 -18.63
N TYR A 178 -14.96 -5.58 -19.09
CA TYR A 178 -14.84 -4.41 -18.21
C TYR A 178 -16.07 -4.21 -17.33
N GLU A 179 -17.27 -4.27 -17.93
CA GLU A 179 -18.53 -3.98 -17.23
C GLU A 179 -18.78 -4.99 -16.11
N LYS A 180 -18.56 -6.26 -16.39
CA LYS A 180 -18.67 -7.33 -15.40
C LYS A 180 -17.68 -7.12 -14.25
N SER A 181 -16.40 -6.89 -14.56
CA SER A 181 -15.36 -6.70 -13.55
C SER A 181 -15.67 -5.52 -12.62
N ILE A 182 -16.15 -4.41 -13.17
CA ILE A 182 -16.53 -3.23 -12.37
C ILE A 182 -17.79 -3.50 -11.53
N LYS A 183 -18.80 -4.17 -12.09
CA LYS A 183 -20.00 -4.56 -11.36
C LYS A 183 -19.69 -5.45 -10.17
N GLU A 184 -18.80 -6.43 -10.36
CA GLU A 184 -18.36 -7.33 -9.29
C GLU A 184 -17.57 -6.59 -8.20
N ALA A 185 -16.68 -5.68 -8.58
CA ALA A 185 -15.94 -4.83 -7.63
C ALA A 185 -16.89 -3.95 -6.81
N HIS A 186 -17.89 -3.33 -7.43
CA HIS A 186 -18.89 -2.56 -6.71
C HIS A 186 -19.68 -3.44 -5.72
N ALA A 187 -20.10 -4.63 -6.14
CA ALA A 187 -20.80 -5.56 -5.25
C ALA A 187 -19.93 -6.02 -4.06
N GLN A 188 -18.60 -6.13 -4.24
CA GLN A 188 -17.66 -6.40 -3.14
C GLN A 188 -17.62 -5.21 -2.18
N ILE A 189 -17.51 -3.97 -2.70
CA ILE A 189 -17.51 -2.75 -1.87
C ILE A 189 -18.83 -2.66 -1.08
N ASP A 190 -19.98 -2.92 -1.72
CA ASP A 190 -21.30 -2.80 -1.08
C ASP A 190 -21.51 -3.77 0.08
N LYS A 191 -20.81 -4.90 0.11
CA LYS A 191 -20.83 -5.90 1.20
C LYS A 191 -19.97 -5.51 2.41
N ILE A 192 -19.07 -4.54 2.27
CA ILE A 192 -18.17 -4.13 3.37
C ILE A 192 -18.97 -3.50 4.50
N LYS A 193 -18.74 -4.02 5.69
CA LYS A 193 -19.26 -3.49 6.96
C LYS A 193 -18.06 -3.19 7.86
N LEU A 194 -18.06 -2.04 8.53
CA LEU A 194 -17.09 -1.66 9.56
C LEU A 194 -17.52 -2.22 10.91
#